data_4bd0159ff950f726c2fe68d5404d751a
#
_entry.id   4bd0159ff950f726c2fe68d5404d751a
#
_cell.length_a   1.000
_cell.length_b   1.000
_cell.length_c   1.000
_cell.angle_alpha   90.00
_cell.angle_beta   90.00
_cell.angle_gamma   90.00
#
_symmetry.space_group_name_H-M   'P 1'
#
loop_
_entity.id
_entity.type
_entity.pdbx_description
1 polymer ?
#
loop_
_entity_poly.entity_id
_entity_poly.type
_entity_poly.pdbx_seq_one_letter_code
_entity_poly.pdbx_strand_id
1 'polypeptide(L)'
;MVCCLLREGVHMKRTGLLLTGMLIVTGCLTYAWRTLPRQESDLYLQENVGAKQEESESAEQVVQREQEDGYAYGRLSEEKQELYLEIRDALVQFDEDVKLSSCDKEEISHVFQCVLNDHPEIFYVEGYTYTEYTLGDILKKITFTGSYRFDQEEIAEKQKLIDDYVNQCLSGMPENADDYTKVKYIYEYLIHHTEYDAEVEDNQNICSVFIEGRSVCQGYAKATQYLLNKAGVFATLVLGRVVGGEGHAWNLVQIDGQYYYVDTTWGDASYQAVGGTGYPGEKIPTINYDYLCVPTAQMNLTHTLDNVVELPECNSMEANYYVREGFYFTEWNEEQVERIFREEYEKGSAYVTLKCVSDGVYRQMQEALIDRQEVFRYLDCPEGVVSYSDNEEQYSMSFWL
;
A
#
# COMPACT_ATOMS: atom_id res chain seq x y z
N MET A 1 -4.31 -18.28 1.44
CA MET A 1 -4.08 -18.98 0.15
C MET A 1 -4.35 -18.09 -1.06
N VAL A 2 -4.77 -16.85 -0.89
CA VAL A 2 -5.22 -15.95 -1.96
C VAL A 2 -4.22 -14.84 -2.29
N CYS A 3 -3.42 -14.37 -1.34
CA CYS A 3 -2.40 -13.34 -1.61
C CYS A 3 -1.18 -13.79 -2.45
N CYS A 4 -0.91 -15.11 -2.59
CA CYS A 4 0.15 -15.61 -3.48
C CYS A 4 -0.09 -15.38 -4.98
N LEU A 5 -1.30 -15.01 -5.39
CA LEU A 5 -1.67 -14.84 -6.80
C LEU A 5 -1.10 -13.56 -7.44
N LEU A 6 -0.63 -12.59 -6.67
CA LEU A 6 -0.09 -11.33 -7.20
C LEU A 6 1.17 -11.51 -8.05
N ARG A 7 2.05 -12.41 -7.63
CA ARG A 7 3.24 -12.77 -8.43
C ARG A 7 2.89 -13.81 -9.50
N GLU A 8 1.98 -14.72 -9.19
CA GLU A 8 1.58 -15.77 -10.14
C GLU A 8 0.63 -15.26 -11.22
N GLY A 9 -0.25 -14.30 -10.95
CA GLY A 9 -1.13 -13.70 -11.95
C GLY A 9 -0.35 -12.97 -13.05
N VAL A 10 0.61 -12.16 -12.67
CA VAL A 10 1.54 -11.50 -13.60
C VAL A 10 2.48 -12.54 -14.25
N HIS A 11 2.95 -13.55 -13.50
CA HIS A 11 3.78 -14.62 -14.02
C HIS A 11 3.00 -15.66 -14.87
N MET A 12 1.77 -16.01 -14.52
CA MET A 12 0.98 -16.95 -15.34
C MET A 12 0.54 -16.32 -16.67
N LYS A 13 0.21 -15.03 -16.69
CA LYS A 13 -0.01 -14.31 -17.94
C LYS A 13 1.29 -14.19 -18.76
N ARG A 14 2.44 -14.03 -18.11
CA ARG A 14 3.76 -14.10 -18.75
C ARG A 14 4.03 -15.39 -19.50
N THR A 15 3.71 -16.55 -18.92
CA THR A 15 3.94 -17.87 -19.56
C THR A 15 2.97 -18.09 -20.73
N GLY A 16 1.76 -17.58 -20.67
CA GLY A 16 0.80 -17.66 -21.79
C GLY A 16 1.12 -16.69 -22.92
N LEU A 17 1.67 -15.53 -22.64
CA LEU A 17 2.06 -14.49 -23.59
C LEU A 17 3.40 -14.81 -24.30
N LEU A 18 4.34 -15.44 -23.63
CA LEU A 18 5.59 -15.91 -24.24
C LEU A 18 5.35 -16.92 -25.37
N LEU A 19 4.25 -17.66 -25.34
CA LEU A 19 3.91 -18.63 -26.40
C LEU A 19 3.23 -17.97 -27.62
N THR A 20 2.60 -16.80 -27.48
CA THR A 20 1.98 -16.07 -28.60
C THR A 20 2.92 -15.10 -29.30
N GLY A 21 3.94 -14.57 -28.63
CA GLY A 21 4.91 -13.63 -29.18
C GLY A 21 5.96 -14.27 -30.14
N MET A 22 6.06 -15.59 -30.17
CA MET A 22 7.14 -16.29 -30.91
C MET A 22 6.79 -16.62 -32.38
N LEU A 23 5.61 -16.27 -32.88
CA LEU A 23 5.12 -16.75 -34.20
C LEU A 23 4.98 -15.68 -35.29
N ILE A 24 5.39 -14.42 -35.10
CA ILE A 24 5.20 -13.36 -36.11
C ILE A 24 6.53 -12.79 -36.70
N VAL A 25 7.65 -13.46 -36.57
CA VAL A 25 8.96 -12.87 -36.99
C VAL A 25 9.43 -13.27 -38.41
N THR A 26 8.69 -13.99 -39.20
CA THR A 26 9.21 -14.51 -40.47
C THR A 26 8.73 -13.85 -41.77
N GLY A 27 8.07 -12.69 -41.72
CA GLY A 27 7.36 -12.16 -42.91
C GLY A 27 7.89 -10.92 -43.63
N CYS A 28 8.76 -10.07 -43.06
CA CYS A 28 9.04 -8.73 -43.61
C CYS A 28 10.51 -8.32 -43.77
N LEU A 29 11.44 -9.23 -44.04
CA LEU A 29 12.89 -8.91 -44.08
C LEU A 29 13.56 -8.88 -45.45
N THR A 30 12.87 -8.66 -46.55
CA THR A 30 13.57 -8.67 -47.86
C THR A 30 13.52 -7.38 -48.68
N TYR A 31 13.03 -6.21 -48.18
CA TYR A 31 12.90 -5.06 -49.08
C TYR A 31 13.48 -3.71 -48.65
N ALA A 32 14.46 -3.64 -47.76
CA ALA A 32 15.01 -2.34 -47.34
C ALA A 32 16.55 -2.27 -47.33
N TRP A 33 17.22 -2.85 -48.33
CA TRP A 33 18.70 -2.78 -48.44
C TRP A 33 19.14 -2.13 -49.76
N ARG A 34 18.54 -1.08 -50.21
CA ARG A 34 19.12 -0.21 -51.28
C ARG A 34 18.72 1.23 -51.03
N THR A 35 19.73 2.05 -50.86
CA THR A 35 19.75 3.52 -50.83
C THR A 35 19.75 4.18 -49.43
N LEU A 36 20.95 4.41 -48.93
CA LEU A 36 21.32 5.66 -48.23
C LEU A 36 22.85 5.84 -48.26
N PRO A 37 23.35 7.02 -48.64
CA PRO A 37 24.80 7.25 -48.76
C PRO A 37 25.46 7.53 -47.41
N ARG A 38 26.70 7.03 -47.27
CA ARG A 38 27.59 7.42 -46.18
C ARG A 38 27.90 8.90 -46.22
N GLN A 39 27.74 9.60 -45.11
CA GLN A 39 28.44 10.84 -44.79
C GLN A 39 29.12 10.67 -43.43
N GLU A 40 30.44 10.63 -43.48
CA GLU A 40 31.32 10.92 -42.36
C GLU A 40 31.26 12.42 -42.11
N SER A 41 31.11 12.83 -40.84
CA SER A 41 31.60 14.12 -40.38
C SER A 41 31.95 14.03 -38.90
N ASP A 42 33.28 14.00 -38.68
CA ASP A 42 33.89 14.45 -37.43
C ASP A 42 33.42 15.85 -37.06
N LEU A 43 33.05 16.11 -35.82
CA LEU A 43 33.23 17.43 -35.21
C LEU A 43 33.11 17.39 -33.66
N TYR A 44 34.28 17.60 -33.07
CA TYR A 44 34.59 18.40 -31.86
C TYR A 44 33.86 18.15 -30.53
N LEU A 45 34.64 17.53 -29.65
CA LEU A 45 34.59 17.74 -28.20
C LEU A 45 34.69 19.22 -27.86
N GLN A 46 33.68 19.74 -27.21
CA GLN A 46 33.81 20.87 -26.32
C GLN A 46 33.34 20.48 -24.92
N GLU A 47 34.29 20.34 -24.04
CA GLU A 47 34.08 20.30 -22.60
C GLU A 47 33.36 21.59 -22.17
N ASN A 48 32.14 21.45 -21.68
CA ASN A 48 31.55 22.43 -20.78
C ASN A 48 31.38 21.74 -19.42
N VAL A 49 32.39 21.88 -18.58
CA VAL A 49 32.30 21.66 -17.15
C VAL A 49 31.52 22.83 -16.57
N GLY A 50 30.19 22.71 -16.58
CA GLY A 50 29.31 23.52 -15.76
C GLY A 50 28.99 22.71 -14.53
N ALA A 51 29.65 22.98 -13.41
CA ALA A 51 29.25 22.52 -12.11
C ALA A 51 27.81 22.99 -11.84
N LYS A 52 26.82 22.12 -12.01
CA LYS A 52 25.51 22.32 -11.38
C LYS A 52 25.76 22.25 -9.87
N GLN A 53 25.60 23.39 -9.19
CA GLN A 53 25.33 23.37 -7.77
C GLN A 53 24.04 22.57 -7.59
N GLU A 54 24.15 21.40 -7.00
CA GLU A 54 23.00 20.70 -6.43
C GLU A 54 22.50 21.58 -5.27
N GLU A 55 21.48 22.40 -5.53
CA GLU A 55 20.65 22.94 -4.47
C GLU A 55 20.01 21.75 -3.79
N SER A 56 20.31 21.53 -2.51
CA SER A 56 19.66 20.50 -1.71
C SER A 56 18.16 20.83 -1.65
N GLU A 57 17.34 20.01 -2.29
CA GLU A 57 15.88 20.08 -2.19
C GLU A 57 15.46 20.06 -0.71
N SER A 58 14.51 20.90 -0.34
CA SER A 58 13.95 20.84 1.02
C SER A 58 13.09 19.58 1.17
N ALA A 59 12.94 19.08 2.40
CA ALA A 59 12.09 17.91 2.67
C ALA A 59 10.66 18.09 2.12
N GLU A 60 10.12 19.31 2.18
CA GLU A 60 8.79 19.64 1.64
C GLU A 60 8.74 19.53 0.10
N GLN A 61 9.80 19.94 -0.61
CA GLN A 61 9.89 19.82 -2.07
C GLN A 61 10.03 18.37 -2.52
N VAL A 62 10.76 17.55 -1.77
CA VAL A 62 10.87 16.11 -2.03
C VAL A 62 9.49 15.44 -1.89
N VAL A 63 8.76 15.73 -0.82
CA VAL A 63 7.41 15.20 -0.58
C VAL A 63 6.44 15.63 -1.67
N GLN A 64 6.44 16.90 -2.06
CA GLN A 64 5.56 17.39 -3.12
C GLN A 64 5.86 16.69 -4.45
N ARG A 65 7.14 16.47 -4.79
CA ARG A 65 7.53 15.73 -5.99
C ARG A 65 7.11 14.25 -5.91
N GLU A 66 7.29 13.60 -4.74
CA GLU A 66 6.85 12.21 -4.54
C GLU A 66 5.32 12.06 -4.64
N GLN A 67 4.56 13.10 -4.33
CA GLN A 67 3.11 13.12 -4.52
C GLN A 67 2.71 13.36 -5.98
N GLU A 68 3.47 14.17 -6.72
CA GLU A 68 3.16 14.53 -8.11
C GLU A 68 3.65 13.46 -9.10
N ASP A 69 4.88 12.93 -8.90
CA ASP A 69 5.56 12.03 -9.83
C ASP A 69 5.50 10.54 -9.39
N GLY A 70 5.16 10.26 -8.13
CA GLY A 70 5.14 8.94 -7.54
C GLY A 70 6.40 8.60 -6.74
N TYR A 71 6.22 7.83 -5.67
CA TYR A 71 7.31 7.42 -4.79
C TYR A 71 8.33 6.52 -5.49
N ALA A 72 7.84 5.51 -6.23
CA ALA A 72 8.71 4.59 -6.93
C ALA A 72 9.47 5.29 -8.07
N TYR A 73 8.81 6.23 -8.79
CA TYR A 73 9.45 7.06 -9.80
C TYR A 73 10.67 7.78 -9.23
N GLY A 74 10.54 8.43 -8.08
CA GLY A 74 11.62 9.19 -7.44
C GLY A 74 12.82 8.34 -6.97
N ARG A 75 12.68 7.01 -6.93
CA ARG A 75 13.75 6.05 -6.54
C ARG A 75 14.41 5.37 -7.74
N LEU A 76 13.96 5.64 -8.96
CA LEU A 76 14.52 5.09 -10.20
C LEU A 76 15.70 5.94 -10.68
N SER A 77 16.65 5.30 -11.42
CA SER A 77 17.67 6.06 -12.18
C SER A 77 17.04 6.84 -13.33
N GLU A 78 17.75 7.86 -13.85
CA GLU A 78 17.25 8.70 -14.96
C GLU A 78 16.79 7.87 -16.15
N GLU A 79 17.52 6.81 -16.52
CA GLU A 79 17.13 5.93 -17.63
C GLU A 79 15.85 5.15 -17.33
N LYS A 80 15.66 4.72 -16.09
CA LYS A 80 14.43 4.03 -15.66
C LYS A 80 13.25 4.99 -15.49
N GLN A 81 13.50 6.25 -15.15
CA GLN A 81 12.48 7.30 -15.12
C GLN A 81 11.95 7.60 -16.54
N GLU A 82 12.81 7.62 -17.57
CA GLU A 82 12.38 7.74 -18.95
C GLU A 82 11.47 6.55 -19.33
N LEU A 83 11.90 5.33 -19.05
CA LEU A 83 11.11 4.12 -19.28
C LEU A 83 9.77 4.13 -18.52
N TYR A 84 9.76 4.63 -17.28
CA TYR A 84 8.56 4.76 -16.47
C TYR A 84 7.53 5.69 -17.13
N LEU A 85 7.96 6.85 -17.61
CA LEU A 85 7.08 7.79 -18.29
C LEU A 85 6.54 7.22 -19.61
N GLU A 86 7.38 6.52 -20.38
CA GLU A 86 6.94 5.84 -21.61
C GLU A 86 5.84 4.80 -21.32
N ILE A 87 6.02 3.98 -20.29
CA ILE A 87 5.05 2.96 -19.88
C ILE A 87 3.79 3.60 -19.33
N ARG A 88 3.90 4.57 -18.40
CA ARG A 88 2.75 5.27 -17.81
C ARG A 88 1.91 5.95 -18.90
N ASP A 89 2.54 6.71 -19.77
CA ASP A 89 1.85 7.46 -20.81
C ASP A 89 1.16 6.52 -21.81
N ALA A 90 1.81 5.41 -22.20
CA ALA A 90 1.21 4.38 -23.02
C ALA A 90 -0.05 3.77 -22.37
N LEU A 91 -0.01 3.51 -21.07
CA LEU A 91 -1.14 2.94 -20.33
C LEU A 91 -2.31 3.93 -20.19
N VAL A 92 -2.01 5.20 -19.92
CA VAL A 92 -3.03 6.24 -19.71
C VAL A 92 -3.68 6.67 -21.03
N GLN A 93 -2.90 6.73 -22.13
CA GLN A 93 -3.37 7.14 -23.44
C GLN A 93 -3.92 5.98 -24.28
N PHE A 94 -3.79 4.72 -23.79
CA PHE A 94 -4.16 3.51 -24.52
C PHE A 94 -3.37 3.34 -25.83
N ASP A 95 -2.10 3.81 -25.85
CA ASP A 95 -1.26 3.72 -27.01
C ASP A 95 -0.77 2.28 -27.24
N GLU A 96 -0.74 1.85 -28.49
CA GLU A 96 -0.26 0.54 -28.90
C GLU A 96 1.12 0.65 -29.57
N ASP A 97 1.91 -0.44 -29.48
CA ASP A 97 3.23 -0.55 -30.12
C ASP A 97 4.21 0.58 -29.77
N VAL A 98 4.12 1.14 -28.56
CA VAL A 98 5.00 2.21 -28.09
C VAL A 98 6.43 1.68 -27.97
N LYS A 99 7.38 2.31 -28.69
CA LYS A 99 8.78 1.94 -28.60
C LYS A 99 9.32 2.34 -27.24
N LEU A 100 9.91 1.36 -26.53
CA LEU A 100 10.56 1.61 -25.25
C LEU A 100 12.04 2.01 -25.42
N SER A 101 12.54 2.80 -24.47
CA SER A 101 13.95 3.15 -24.31
C SER A 101 14.78 1.94 -23.90
N SER A 102 14.22 0.99 -23.14
CA SER A 102 14.88 -0.25 -22.74
C SER A 102 14.51 -1.44 -23.60
N CYS A 103 15.48 -2.37 -23.76
CA CYS A 103 15.29 -3.70 -24.32
C CYS A 103 15.47 -4.82 -23.27
N ASP A 104 15.61 -4.48 -22.00
CA ASP A 104 15.71 -5.43 -20.90
C ASP A 104 14.30 -5.74 -20.35
N LYS A 105 13.88 -6.98 -20.48
CA LYS A 105 12.55 -7.44 -20.07
C LYS A 105 12.33 -7.43 -18.57
N GLU A 106 13.38 -7.68 -17.79
CA GLU A 106 13.32 -7.65 -16.34
C GLU A 106 13.17 -6.20 -15.87
N GLU A 107 13.90 -5.29 -16.48
CA GLU A 107 13.79 -3.87 -16.24
C GLU A 107 12.40 -3.34 -16.61
N ILE A 108 11.88 -3.66 -17.81
CA ILE A 108 10.52 -3.30 -18.24
C ILE A 108 9.48 -3.80 -17.23
N SER A 109 9.61 -5.05 -16.79
CA SER A 109 8.69 -5.63 -15.80
C SER A 109 8.76 -4.94 -14.44
N HIS A 110 9.96 -4.59 -14.00
CA HIS A 110 10.18 -3.89 -12.75
C HIS A 110 9.59 -2.48 -12.81
N VAL A 111 9.88 -1.73 -13.88
CA VAL A 111 9.38 -0.36 -14.05
C VAL A 111 7.86 -0.34 -14.24
N PHE A 112 7.27 -1.30 -14.98
CA PHE A 112 5.81 -1.47 -15.06
C PHE A 112 5.19 -1.65 -13.67
N GLN A 113 5.81 -2.45 -12.79
CA GLN A 113 5.34 -2.61 -11.43
C GLN A 113 5.44 -1.31 -10.62
N CYS A 114 6.51 -0.51 -10.83
CA CYS A 114 6.65 0.81 -10.21
C CYS A 114 5.50 1.74 -10.62
N VAL A 115 5.14 1.76 -11.91
CA VAL A 115 3.99 2.54 -12.42
C VAL A 115 2.69 2.11 -11.73
N LEU A 116 2.41 0.81 -11.62
CA LEU A 116 1.19 0.32 -10.97
C LEU A 116 1.15 0.56 -9.45
N ASN A 117 2.31 0.69 -8.82
CA ASN A 117 2.39 1.01 -7.39
C ASN A 117 2.11 2.49 -7.11
N ASP A 118 2.60 3.37 -7.98
CA ASP A 118 2.42 4.80 -7.81
C ASP A 118 1.02 5.28 -8.24
N HIS A 119 0.37 4.55 -9.18
CA HIS A 119 -0.87 4.96 -9.84
C HIS A 119 -2.05 4.01 -9.58
N PRO A 120 -2.64 4.01 -8.37
CA PRO A 120 -3.83 3.20 -8.07
C PRO A 120 -5.06 3.58 -8.93
N GLU A 121 -5.07 4.80 -9.50
CA GLU A 121 -6.12 5.29 -10.40
C GLU A 121 -6.15 4.60 -11.76
N ILE A 122 -5.07 3.97 -12.20
CA ILE A 122 -5.08 3.17 -13.43
C ILE A 122 -5.59 1.74 -13.17
N PHE A 123 -6.71 1.65 -12.47
CA PHE A 123 -7.34 0.39 -12.00
C PHE A 123 -7.73 -0.56 -13.14
N TYR A 124 -7.82 -0.06 -14.34
CA TYR A 124 -8.24 -0.78 -15.55
C TYR A 124 -7.13 -1.58 -16.22
N VAL A 125 -5.88 -1.45 -15.76
CA VAL A 125 -4.72 -2.17 -16.34
C VAL A 125 -4.61 -3.56 -15.72
N GLU A 126 -4.62 -4.60 -16.58
CA GLU A 126 -4.39 -6.00 -16.18
C GLU A 126 -2.95 -6.46 -16.38
N GLY A 127 -2.23 -5.86 -17.33
CA GLY A 127 -0.89 -6.27 -17.70
C GLY A 127 -0.43 -5.58 -18.97
N TYR A 128 0.52 -6.20 -19.67
CA TYR A 128 1.02 -5.70 -20.93
C TYR A 128 1.50 -6.84 -21.84
N THR A 129 1.62 -6.53 -23.13
CA THR A 129 2.32 -7.32 -24.13
C THR A 129 3.50 -6.54 -24.69
N TYR A 130 4.48 -7.24 -25.23
CA TYR A 130 5.59 -6.59 -25.93
C TYR A 130 5.96 -7.35 -27.20
N THR A 131 6.49 -6.62 -28.20
CA THR A 131 7.01 -7.20 -29.43
C THR A 131 8.49 -6.93 -29.53
N GLU A 132 9.27 -7.99 -29.79
CA GLU A 132 10.72 -7.92 -30.01
C GLU A 132 11.03 -7.78 -31.50
N TYR A 133 11.87 -6.82 -31.83
CA TYR A 133 12.38 -6.63 -33.17
C TYR A 133 13.85 -6.98 -33.21
N THR A 134 14.21 -8.02 -33.97
CA THR A 134 15.58 -8.52 -34.08
C THR A 134 16.14 -8.36 -35.50
N LEU A 135 17.46 -8.22 -35.58
CA LEU A 135 18.22 -8.32 -36.82
C LEU A 135 19.18 -9.50 -36.68
N GLY A 136 18.85 -10.62 -37.27
CA GLY A 136 19.48 -11.89 -36.90
C GLY A 136 19.22 -12.22 -35.44
N ASP A 137 20.28 -12.51 -34.69
CA ASP A 137 20.19 -12.80 -33.26
C ASP A 137 20.28 -11.54 -32.35
N ILE A 138 20.33 -10.33 -32.94
CA ILE A 138 20.53 -9.11 -32.20
C ILE A 138 19.18 -8.41 -32.00
N LEU A 139 18.73 -8.30 -30.75
CA LEU A 139 17.57 -7.51 -30.36
C LEU A 139 17.83 -6.01 -30.62
N LYS A 140 16.94 -5.33 -31.32
CA LYS A 140 17.08 -3.92 -31.76
C LYS A 140 16.15 -2.97 -31.05
N LYS A 141 14.94 -3.40 -30.76
CA LYS A 141 13.94 -2.64 -30.02
C LYS A 141 12.89 -3.56 -29.43
N ILE A 142 12.24 -3.08 -28.39
CA ILE A 142 10.99 -3.62 -27.88
C ILE A 142 9.91 -2.56 -28.06
N THR A 143 8.69 -2.98 -28.43
CA THR A 143 7.50 -2.16 -28.34
C THR A 143 6.56 -2.73 -27.29
N PHE A 144 5.84 -1.85 -26.61
CA PHE A 144 4.95 -2.12 -25.47
C PHE A 144 3.51 -1.80 -25.86
N THR A 145 2.57 -2.63 -25.40
CA THR A 145 1.13 -2.38 -25.51
C THR A 145 0.45 -2.80 -24.22
N GLY A 146 -0.32 -1.90 -23.59
CA GLY A 146 -1.08 -2.20 -22.38
C GLY A 146 -2.17 -3.25 -22.63
N SER A 147 -2.48 -4.05 -21.61
CA SER A 147 -3.64 -4.93 -21.60
C SER A 147 -4.65 -4.42 -20.58
N TYR A 148 -5.88 -4.25 -21.00
CA TYR A 148 -6.92 -3.58 -20.25
C TYR A 148 -8.10 -4.51 -19.97
N ARG A 149 -8.66 -4.40 -18.77
CA ARG A 149 -9.81 -5.18 -18.32
C ARG A 149 -11.12 -4.59 -18.81
N PHE A 150 -11.18 -3.26 -18.90
CA PHE A 150 -12.38 -2.50 -19.25
C PHE A 150 -12.14 -1.68 -20.50
N ASP A 151 -13.20 -1.42 -21.25
CA ASP A 151 -13.17 -0.41 -22.31
C ASP A 151 -13.30 1.02 -21.74
N GLN A 152 -13.10 2.02 -22.58
CA GLN A 152 -13.10 3.43 -22.16
C GLN A 152 -14.45 3.91 -21.61
N GLU A 153 -15.58 3.35 -22.07
CA GLU A 153 -16.92 3.69 -21.57
C GLU A 153 -17.11 3.10 -20.16
N GLU A 154 -16.77 1.83 -19.97
CA GLU A 154 -16.79 1.17 -18.65
C GLU A 154 -15.86 1.85 -17.64
N ILE A 155 -14.66 2.30 -18.07
CA ILE A 155 -13.73 3.06 -17.22
C ILE A 155 -14.35 4.37 -16.76
N ALA A 156 -14.99 5.12 -17.68
CA ALA A 156 -15.62 6.39 -17.35
C ALA A 156 -16.80 6.21 -16.36
N GLU A 157 -17.59 5.14 -16.52
CA GLU A 157 -18.68 4.81 -15.59
C GLU A 157 -18.13 4.44 -14.20
N LYS A 158 -17.12 3.57 -14.14
CA LYS A 158 -16.49 3.19 -12.87
C LYS A 158 -15.81 4.36 -12.18
N GLN A 159 -15.12 5.23 -12.92
CA GLN A 159 -14.49 6.43 -12.36
C GLN A 159 -15.49 7.35 -11.68
N LYS A 160 -16.68 7.49 -12.24
CA LYS A 160 -17.75 8.27 -11.61
C LYS A 160 -18.19 7.70 -10.26
N LEU A 161 -18.33 6.38 -10.16
CA LEU A 161 -18.67 5.73 -8.90
C LEU A 161 -17.53 5.87 -7.87
N ILE A 162 -16.29 5.76 -8.33
CA ILE A 162 -15.10 6.00 -7.50
C ILE A 162 -15.09 7.45 -6.98
N ASP A 163 -15.33 8.43 -7.86
CA ASP A 163 -15.37 9.84 -7.48
C ASP A 163 -16.49 10.14 -6.48
N ASP A 164 -17.66 9.53 -6.64
CA ASP A 164 -18.78 9.65 -5.70
C ASP A 164 -18.41 9.09 -4.32
N TYR A 165 -17.79 7.92 -4.24
CA TYR A 165 -17.29 7.34 -2.98
C TYR A 165 -16.24 8.23 -2.31
N VAL A 166 -15.25 8.68 -3.08
CA VAL A 166 -14.18 9.56 -2.58
C VAL A 166 -14.74 10.86 -2.03
N ASN A 167 -15.68 11.50 -2.76
CA ASN A 167 -16.33 12.72 -2.30
C ASN A 167 -17.13 12.48 -1.01
N GLN A 168 -17.83 11.35 -0.89
CA GLN A 168 -18.55 10.99 0.32
C GLN A 168 -17.58 10.81 1.50
N CYS A 169 -16.48 10.06 1.32
CA CYS A 169 -15.47 9.86 2.35
C CYS A 169 -14.86 11.21 2.79
N LEU A 170 -14.35 12.00 1.85
CA LEU A 170 -13.65 13.24 2.18
C LEU A 170 -14.58 14.32 2.75
N SER A 171 -15.86 14.35 2.38
CA SER A 171 -16.83 15.30 2.94
C SER A 171 -17.16 15.05 4.42
N GLY A 172 -16.95 13.82 4.91
CA GLY A 172 -17.13 13.46 6.32
C GLY A 172 -15.90 13.70 7.19
N MET A 173 -14.76 14.07 6.57
CA MET A 173 -13.53 14.32 7.31
C MET A 173 -13.63 15.59 8.17
N PRO A 174 -13.07 15.60 9.40
CA PRO A 174 -13.10 16.79 10.25
C PRO A 174 -12.44 18.00 9.56
N GLU A 175 -13.06 19.17 9.71
CA GLU A 175 -12.48 20.41 9.20
C GLU A 175 -11.12 20.71 9.86
N ASN A 176 -10.12 21.11 9.06
CA ASN A 176 -8.74 21.39 9.49
C ASN A 176 -8.06 20.19 10.19
N ALA A 177 -8.40 18.95 9.81
CA ALA A 177 -7.72 17.76 10.29
C ALA A 177 -6.22 17.82 10.00
N ASP A 178 -5.38 17.56 11.01
CA ASP A 178 -3.95 17.30 10.82
C ASP A 178 -3.74 15.98 10.08
N ASP A 179 -2.52 15.69 9.63
CA ASP A 179 -2.24 14.51 8.82
C ASP A 179 -2.53 13.21 9.58
N TYR A 180 -2.24 13.14 10.90
CA TYR A 180 -2.61 12.00 11.73
C TYR A 180 -4.13 11.78 11.74
N THR A 181 -4.90 12.83 11.94
CA THR A 181 -6.37 12.78 11.98
C THR A 181 -6.93 12.30 10.64
N LYS A 182 -6.37 12.76 9.51
CA LYS A 182 -6.75 12.30 8.17
C LYS A 182 -6.45 10.81 7.98
N VAL A 183 -5.25 10.36 8.37
CA VAL A 183 -4.83 8.95 8.25
C VAL A 183 -5.75 8.07 9.10
N LYS A 184 -5.99 8.42 10.36
CA LYS A 184 -6.89 7.70 11.26
C LYS A 184 -8.31 7.64 10.70
N TYR A 185 -8.85 8.77 10.24
CA TYR A 185 -10.19 8.85 9.67
C TYR A 185 -10.36 7.95 8.46
N ILE A 186 -9.40 7.97 7.50
CA ILE A 186 -9.47 7.13 6.29
C ILE A 186 -9.30 5.64 6.64
N TYR A 187 -8.43 5.32 7.59
CA TYR A 187 -8.26 3.97 8.12
C TYR A 187 -9.59 3.41 8.67
N GLU A 188 -10.22 4.15 9.59
CA GLU A 188 -11.50 3.79 10.19
C GLU A 188 -12.63 3.74 9.15
N TYR A 189 -12.66 4.71 8.22
CA TYR A 189 -13.67 4.78 7.17
C TYR A 189 -13.62 3.55 6.27
N LEU A 190 -12.45 3.18 5.79
CA LEU A 190 -12.29 1.99 4.93
C LEU A 190 -12.67 0.71 5.65
N ILE A 191 -12.25 0.53 6.91
CA ILE A 191 -12.60 -0.65 7.71
C ILE A 191 -14.11 -0.77 7.92
N HIS A 192 -14.81 0.34 8.11
CA HIS A 192 -16.27 0.33 8.29
C HIS A 192 -17.07 0.12 7.01
N HIS A 193 -16.46 0.35 5.83
CA HIS A 193 -17.18 0.32 4.55
C HIS A 193 -16.68 -0.78 3.60
N THR A 194 -15.75 -1.62 4.05
CA THR A 194 -15.18 -2.69 3.23
C THR A 194 -15.15 -3.99 4.04
N GLU A 195 -15.53 -5.10 3.43
CA GLU A 195 -15.38 -6.44 3.98
C GLU A 195 -14.26 -7.19 3.27
N TYR A 196 -13.48 -7.97 4.02
CA TYR A 196 -12.45 -8.83 3.42
C TYR A 196 -13.10 -10.02 2.71
N ASP A 197 -12.96 -10.06 1.38
CA ASP A 197 -13.54 -11.12 0.54
C ASP A 197 -12.61 -11.44 -0.64
N ALA A 198 -12.13 -12.67 -0.66
CA ALA A 198 -11.26 -13.18 -1.71
C ALA A 198 -12.00 -13.56 -3.01
N GLU A 199 -13.31 -13.71 -2.95
CA GLU A 199 -14.13 -14.20 -4.08
C GLU A 199 -14.70 -13.04 -4.93
N VAL A 200 -14.58 -11.79 -4.48
CA VAL A 200 -15.07 -10.63 -5.24
C VAL A 200 -14.20 -10.39 -6.50
N GLU A 201 -14.85 -10.02 -7.58
CA GLU A 201 -14.13 -9.63 -8.80
C GLU A 201 -13.31 -8.34 -8.57
N ASP A 202 -12.23 -8.17 -9.33
CA ASP A 202 -11.34 -7.01 -9.26
C ASP A 202 -10.75 -6.72 -7.86
N ASN A 203 -10.67 -7.75 -7.01
CA ASN A 203 -10.30 -7.63 -5.60
C ASN A 203 -8.89 -7.07 -5.33
N GLN A 204 -8.09 -6.80 -6.37
CA GLN A 204 -6.74 -6.28 -6.26
C GLN A 204 -6.59 -4.82 -6.75
N ASN A 205 -7.70 -4.15 -7.04
CA ASN A 205 -7.72 -2.76 -7.43
C ASN A 205 -8.78 -1.98 -6.63
N ILE A 206 -8.82 -0.66 -6.84
CA ILE A 206 -9.70 0.23 -6.06
C ILE A 206 -11.19 0.04 -6.34
N CYS A 207 -11.57 -0.58 -7.46
CA CYS A 207 -12.99 -0.79 -7.78
C CYS A 207 -13.67 -1.71 -6.77
N SER A 208 -12.99 -2.77 -6.32
CA SER A 208 -13.55 -3.70 -5.34
C SER A 208 -13.89 -3.02 -4.01
N VAL A 209 -13.05 -2.05 -3.58
CA VAL A 209 -13.31 -1.27 -2.36
C VAL A 209 -14.39 -0.22 -2.60
N PHE A 210 -14.22 0.62 -3.64
CA PHE A 210 -15.06 1.82 -3.80
C PHE A 210 -16.42 1.53 -4.44
N ILE A 211 -16.56 0.42 -5.18
CA ILE A 211 -17.81 0.08 -5.86
C ILE A 211 -18.50 -1.11 -5.17
N GLU A 212 -17.73 -2.16 -4.84
CA GLU A 212 -18.31 -3.40 -4.29
C GLU A 212 -18.30 -3.43 -2.75
N GLY A 213 -17.50 -2.60 -2.08
CA GLY A 213 -17.33 -2.62 -0.63
C GLY A 213 -16.70 -3.91 -0.10
N ARG A 214 -16.01 -4.68 -0.94
CA ARG A 214 -15.37 -5.96 -0.60
C ARG A 214 -14.06 -6.10 -1.35
N SER A 215 -12.98 -6.53 -0.68
CA SER A 215 -11.66 -6.59 -1.29
C SER A 215 -10.71 -7.54 -0.58
N VAL A 216 -9.48 -7.66 -1.11
CA VAL A 216 -8.32 -8.25 -0.44
C VAL A 216 -7.27 -7.18 -0.15
N CYS A 217 -6.17 -7.57 0.50
CA CYS A 217 -5.12 -6.66 0.98
C CYS A 217 -4.64 -5.63 -0.05
N GLN A 218 -4.46 -6.01 -1.31
CA GLN A 218 -3.98 -5.07 -2.33
C GLN A 218 -5.04 -4.02 -2.69
N GLY A 219 -6.31 -4.38 -2.73
CA GLY A 219 -7.38 -3.39 -2.95
C GLY A 219 -7.49 -2.43 -1.76
N TYR A 220 -7.46 -2.94 -0.51
CA TYR A 220 -7.40 -2.10 0.69
C TYR A 220 -6.23 -1.12 0.66
N ALA A 221 -5.02 -1.61 0.40
CA ALA A 221 -3.82 -0.78 0.38
C ALA A 221 -3.85 0.28 -0.74
N LYS A 222 -4.31 -0.08 -1.93
CA LYS A 222 -4.48 0.88 -3.04
C LYS A 222 -5.57 1.92 -2.75
N ALA A 223 -6.68 1.52 -2.13
CA ALA A 223 -7.74 2.44 -1.74
C ALA A 223 -7.26 3.40 -0.63
N THR A 224 -6.50 2.90 0.35
CA THR A 224 -5.87 3.71 1.38
C THR A 224 -4.92 4.75 0.76
N GLN A 225 -4.03 4.32 -0.13
CA GLN A 225 -3.12 5.20 -0.87
C GLN A 225 -3.90 6.28 -1.64
N TYR A 226 -4.92 5.87 -2.40
CA TYR A 226 -5.70 6.79 -3.21
C TYR A 226 -6.40 7.86 -2.38
N LEU A 227 -7.09 7.47 -1.30
CA LEU A 227 -7.80 8.41 -0.43
C LEU A 227 -6.86 9.34 0.32
N LEU A 228 -5.75 8.83 0.85
CA LEU A 228 -4.76 9.65 1.55
C LEU A 228 -4.12 10.69 0.63
N ASN A 229 -3.72 10.30 -0.57
CA ASN A 229 -3.16 11.22 -1.55
C ASN A 229 -4.18 12.28 -1.98
N LYS A 230 -5.47 11.93 -2.12
CA LYS A 230 -6.57 12.89 -2.35
C LYS A 230 -6.80 13.82 -1.16
N ALA A 231 -6.54 13.36 0.07
CA ALA A 231 -6.62 14.18 1.28
C ALA A 231 -5.36 15.05 1.51
N GLY A 232 -4.35 14.95 0.62
CA GLY A 232 -3.08 15.69 0.73
C GLY A 232 -2.10 15.10 1.74
N VAL A 233 -2.25 13.81 2.10
CA VAL A 233 -1.28 13.07 2.91
C VAL A 233 -0.54 12.09 2.00
N PHE A 234 0.79 12.15 2.02
CA PHE A 234 1.60 11.22 1.26
C PHE A 234 1.35 9.76 1.70
N ALA A 235 1.06 8.90 0.74
CA ALA A 235 0.95 7.46 0.93
C ALA A 235 1.43 6.72 -0.33
N THR A 236 2.14 5.61 -0.14
CA THR A 236 2.55 4.70 -1.22
C THR A 236 2.28 3.25 -0.86
N LEU A 237 2.14 2.40 -1.88
CA LEU A 237 1.92 0.98 -1.74
C LEU A 237 3.21 0.28 -1.29
N VAL A 238 3.08 -0.59 -0.30
CA VAL A 238 4.14 -1.49 0.16
C VAL A 238 3.74 -2.93 -0.14
N LEU A 239 4.67 -3.68 -0.70
CA LEU A 239 4.51 -5.10 -0.98
C LEU A 239 5.44 -5.92 -0.08
N GLY A 240 4.96 -7.09 0.34
CA GLY A 240 5.76 -7.98 1.17
C GLY A 240 5.04 -9.28 1.50
N ARG A 241 5.36 -9.82 2.66
CA ARG A 241 4.80 -11.06 3.17
C ARG A 241 4.46 -10.91 4.63
N VAL A 242 3.46 -11.68 5.08
CA VAL A 242 3.11 -11.81 6.50
C VAL A 242 3.65 -13.10 7.08
N VAL A 243 3.58 -13.26 8.39
CA VAL A 243 3.86 -14.52 9.11
C VAL A 243 3.03 -15.63 8.46
N GLY A 244 3.69 -16.74 8.11
CA GLY A 244 3.09 -17.80 7.30
C GLY A 244 3.51 -17.78 5.82
N GLY A 245 4.15 -16.68 5.35
CA GLY A 245 4.78 -16.57 4.03
C GLY A 245 3.83 -16.16 2.90
N GLU A 246 2.57 -15.82 3.21
CA GLU A 246 1.61 -15.29 2.23
C GLU A 246 2.00 -13.88 1.78
N GLY A 247 1.82 -13.60 0.50
CA GLY A 247 2.03 -12.25 -0.06
C GLY A 247 1.00 -11.28 0.50
N HIS A 248 1.45 -10.06 0.82
CA HIS A 248 0.61 -9.04 1.44
C HIS A 248 0.93 -7.65 0.92
N ALA A 249 -0.02 -6.72 1.08
CA ALA A 249 0.13 -5.33 0.70
C ALA A 249 -0.44 -4.40 1.78
N TRP A 250 0.31 -3.33 2.07
CA TRP A 250 -0.04 -2.28 3.01
C TRP A 250 0.51 -0.93 2.56
N ASN A 251 0.60 0.07 3.41
CA ASN A 251 1.04 1.39 3.03
C ASN A 251 2.20 1.93 3.88
N LEU A 252 3.04 2.74 3.25
CA LEU A 252 3.92 3.70 3.88
C LEU A 252 3.25 5.08 3.78
N VAL A 253 3.15 5.79 4.88
CA VAL A 253 2.58 7.15 4.95
C VAL A 253 3.58 8.12 5.56
N GLN A 254 3.45 9.41 5.24
CA GLN A 254 4.24 10.43 5.90
C GLN A 254 3.34 11.39 6.69
N ILE A 255 3.67 11.60 7.97
CA ILE A 255 2.96 12.49 8.90
C ILE A 255 4.02 13.37 9.59
N ASP A 256 3.87 14.69 9.52
CA ASP A 256 4.80 15.65 10.12
C ASP A 256 6.29 15.40 9.77
N GLY A 257 6.54 14.99 8.49
CA GLY A 257 7.89 14.70 7.99
C GLY A 257 8.48 13.36 8.45
N GLN A 258 7.74 12.52 9.18
CA GLN A 258 8.15 11.20 9.62
C GLN A 258 7.36 10.11 8.87
N TYR A 259 8.02 8.98 8.59
CA TYR A 259 7.37 7.84 7.93
C TYR A 259 6.83 6.83 8.93
N TYR A 260 5.69 6.23 8.58
CA TYR A 260 4.99 5.20 9.36
C TYR A 260 4.39 4.16 8.41
N TYR A 261 4.21 2.94 8.90
CA TYR A 261 3.41 1.94 8.21
C TYR A 261 1.95 1.97 8.67
N VAL A 262 1.05 1.71 7.71
CA VAL A 262 -0.39 1.57 7.93
C VAL A 262 -0.88 0.33 7.19
N ASP A 263 -1.53 -0.60 7.89
CA ASP A 263 -2.16 -1.76 7.28
C ASP A 263 -3.64 -1.81 7.60
N THR A 264 -4.44 -1.30 6.69
CA THR A 264 -5.89 -1.22 6.82
C THR A 264 -6.55 -2.61 6.79
N THR A 265 -5.94 -3.60 6.11
CA THR A 265 -6.43 -4.96 6.07
C THR A 265 -6.32 -5.66 7.43
N TRP A 266 -5.16 -5.56 8.08
CA TRP A 266 -4.95 -6.14 9.41
C TRP A 266 -5.64 -5.33 10.52
N GLY A 267 -6.03 -4.12 10.19
CA GLY A 267 -6.91 -3.30 11.02
C GLY A 267 -8.36 -3.77 11.04
N ASP A 268 -8.79 -4.51 10.03
CA ASP A 268 -10.18 -4.93 9.84
C ASP A 268 -10.47 -6.26 10.55
N ALA A 269 -11.48 -6.24 11.44
CA ALA A 269 -11.97 -7.44 12.12
C ALA A 269 -12.51 -8.50 11.15
N SER A 270 -13.03 -8.11 9.98
CA SER A 270 -13.53 -9.06 8.98
C SER A 270 -12.41 -9.94 8.44
N TYR A 271 -11.23 -9.38 8.21
CA TYR A 271 -10.02 -10.13 7.84
C TYR A 271 -9.58 -11.09 8.95
N GLN A 272 -9.54 -10.62 10.20
CA GLN A 272 -9.13 -11.44 11.35
C GLN A 272 -10.06 -12.66 11.52
N ALA A 273 -11.36 -12.48 11.29
CA ALA A 273 -12.35 -13.55 11.38
C ALA A 273 -12.17 -14.61 10.26
N VAL A 274 -11.78 -14.20 9.05
CA VAL A 274 -11.55 -15.10 7.90
C VAL A 274 -10.17 -15.75 7.96
N GLY A 275 -9.15 -15.01 8.38
CA GLY A 275 -7.76 -15.46 8.43
C GLY A 275 -7.46 -16.51 9.51
N GLY A 276 -8.42 -16.79 10.38
CA GLY A 276 -8.29 -17.85 11.39
C GLY A 276 -7.29 -17.57 12.51
N THR A 277 -6.96 -16.31 12.75
CA THR A 277 -6.07 -15.87 13.82
C THR A 277 -6.77 -15.81 15.19
N GLY A 278 -8.12 -15.83 15.21
CA GLY A 278 -8.94 -15.88 16.43
C GLY A 278 -9.54 -17.27 16.69
N TYR A 279 -9.82 -17.58 17.96
CA TYR A 279 -10.55 -18.78 18.32
C TYR A 279 -12.04 -18.60 18.00
N PRO A 280 -12.76 -19.66 17.53
CA PRO A 280 -14.19 -19.56 17.25
C PRO A 280 -14.98 -19.07 18.46
N GLY A 281 -15.64 -17.92 18.34
CA GLY A 281 -16.46 -17.33 19.42
C GLY A 281 -15.72 -16.31 20.30
N GLU A 282 -14.45 -16.01 20.02
CA GLU A 282 -13.71 -14.94 20.67
C GLU A 282 -14.20 -13.58 20.17
N LYS A 283 -14.39 -12.63 21.09
CA LYS A 283 -14.65 -11.25 20.73
C LYS A 283 -13.36 -10.62 20.27
N ILE A 284 -13.37 -9.97 19.11
CA ILE A 284 -12.26 -9.15 18.62
C ILE A 284 -12.74 -7.69 18.48
N PRO A 285 -11.88 -6.69 18.70
CA PRO A 285 -12.18 -5.29 18.40
C PRO A 285 -12.59 -5.15 16.94
N THR A 286 -13.58 -4.29 16.67
CA THR A 286 -14.01 -4.02 15.28
C THR A 286 -12.92 -3.35 14.46
N ILE A 287 -12.03 -2.60 15.11
CA ILE A 287 -10.85 -1.99 14.53
C ILE A 287 -9.64 -2.40 15.36
N ASN A 288 -8.62 -2.93 14.70
CA ASN A 288 -7.33 -3.23 15.31
C ASN A 288 -6.34 -2.09 15.00
N TYR A 289 -6.06 -1.26 16.00
CA TYR A 289 -5.10 -0.15 15.84
C TYR A 289 -3.63 -0.54 16.00
N ASP A 290 -3.30 -1.82 16.19
CA ASP A 290 -1.93 -2.31 16.22
C ASP A 290 -1.17 -2.07 14.90
N TYR A 291 -1.90 -1.74 13.84
CA TYR A 291 -1.37 -1.50 12.50
C TYR A 291 -1.61 -0.07 11.97
N LEU A 292 -1.94 0.86 12.85
CA LEU A 292 -2.11 2.28 12.50
C LEU A 292 -0.89 3.12 12.93
N CYS A 293 -0.16 3.64 11.96
CA CYS A 293 1.01 4.51 12.14
C CYS A 293 2.10 3.85 12.99
N VAL A 294 2.58 2.69 12.57
CA VAL A 294 3.55 1.90 13.30
C VAL A 294 4.97 2.01 12.75
N PRO A 295 6.00 1.93 13.61
CA PRO A 295 7.40 1.92 13.17
C PRO A 295 7.79 0.57 12.55
N THR A 296 8.93 0.57 11.81
CA THR A 296 9.50 -0.63 11.19
C THR A 296 9.68 -1.78 12.19
N ALA A 297 10.16 -1.49 13.39
CA ALA A 297 10.39 -2.52 14.41
C ALA A 297 9.11 -3.26 14.81
N GLN A 298 7.98 -2.55 14.90
CA GLN A 298 6.68 -3.14 15.23
C GLN A 298 6.09 -3.87 14.01
N MET A 299 6.14 -3.28 12.81
CA MET A 299 5.66 -3.92 11.60
C MET A 299 6.39 -5.25 11.33
N ASN A 300 7.69 -5.30 11.55
CA ASN A 300 8.52 -6.49 11.34
C ASN A 300 8.24 -7.66 12.30
N LEU A 301 7.42 -7.48 13.35
CA LEU A 301 6.96 -8.61 14.18
C LEU A 301 6.10 -9.58 13.36
N THR A 302 5.37 -9.06 12.39
CA THR A 302 4.39 -9.84 11.59
C THR A 302 4.58 -9.72 10.08
N HIS A 303 5.35 -8.73 9.59
CA HIS A 303 5.52 -8.44 8.18
C HIS A 303 6.98 -8.47 7.75
N THR A 304 7.22 -8.78 6.48
CA THR A 304 8.55 -8.74 5.85
C THR A 304 8.44 -8.03 4.51
N LEU A 305 9.30 -7.06 4.26
CA LEU A 305 9.32 -6.27 3.03
C LEU A 305 9.80 -7.11 1.82
N ASP A 306 9.10 -6.99 0.69
CA ASP A 306 9.50 -7.49 -0.65
C ASP A 306 9.08 -6.42 -1.69
N ASN A 307 9.47 -5.17 -1.45
CA ASN A 307 9.01 -4.02 -2.23
C ASN A 307 9.82 -3.86 -3.52
N VAL A 308 9.22 -3.17 -4.50
CA VAL A 308 9.84 -2.94 -5.82
C VAL A 308 10.94 -1.89 -5.78
N VAL A 309 10.90 -0.98 -4.80
CA VAL A 309 11.92 0.04 -4.53
C VAL A 309 12.25 0.06 -3.04
N GLU A 310 13.39 0.64 -2.69
CA GLU A 310 13.81 0.81 -1.31
C GLU A 310 12.88 1.75 -0.54
N LEU A 311 12.57 1.38 0.70
CA LEU A 311 11.72 2.16 1.60
C LEU A 311 12.55 2.73 2.76
N PRO A 312 12.18 3.90 3.32
CA PRO A 312 12.83 4.44 4.50
C PRO A 312 12.50 3.59 5.74
N GLU A 313 13.40 3.62 6.71
CA GLU A 313 13.13 3.04 8.02
C GLU A 313 12.22 3.98 8.83
N CYS A 314 11.12 3.45 9.36
CA CYS A 314 10.17 4.18 10.18
C CYS A 314 10.57 4.04 11.65
N ASN A 315 11.06 5.11 12.27
CA ASN A 315 11.62 5.05 13.64
C ASN A 315 10.80 5.84 14.67
N SER A 316 9.83 6.66 14.23
CA SER A 316 9.04 7.50 15.11
C SER A 316 7.82 6.75 15.67
N MET A 317 7.46 7.07 16.92
CA MET A 317 6.23 6.66 17.58
C MET A 317 5.25 7.83 17.78
N GLU A 318 5.59 9.04 17.34
CA GLU A 318 4.81 10.26 17.64
C GLU A 318 3.40 10.23 17.05
N ALA A 319 3.21 9.62 15.88
CA ALA A 319 1.90 9.42 15.27
C ALA A 319 1.32 8.03 15.53
N ASN A 320 1.97 7.16 16.33
CA ASN A 320 1.37 5.88 16.68
C ASN A 320 0.05 6.08 17.42
N TYR A 321 -0.98 5.31 17.05
CA TYR A 321 -2.33 5.45 17.62
C TYR A 321 -2.34 5.45 19.14
N TYR A 322 -1.74 4.45 19.77
CA TYR A 322 -1.78 4.30 21.22
C TYR A 322 -1.02 5.41 21.95
N VAL A 323 0.02 5.96 21.32
CA VAL A 323 0.77 7.10 21.86
C VAL A 323 -0.08 8.38 21.77
N ARG A 324 -0.68 8.64 20.61
CA ARG A 324 -1.53 9.82 20.37
C ARG A 324 -2.77 9.84 21.23
N GLU A 325 -3.43 8.69 21.39
CA GLU A 325 -4.68 8.57 22.18
C GLU A 325 -4.42 8.33 23.67
N GLY A 326 -3.16 8.15 24.08
CA GLY A 326 -2.78 8.00 25.51
C GLY A 326 -2.99 6.60 26.08
N PHE A 327 -3.06 5.56 25.21
CA PHE A 327 -3.26 4.15 25.58
C PHE A 327 -1.97 3.34 25.59
N TYR A 328 -0.81 4.01 25.45
CA TYR A 328 0.50 3.37 25.41
C TYR A 328 1.17 3.38 26.81
N PHE A 329 1.66 2.21 27.22
CA PHE A 329 2.27 1.99 28.53
C PHE A 329 3.75 1.66 28.37
N THR A 330 4.61 2.53 28.91
CA THR A 330 6.06 2.28 29.04
C THR A 330 6.43 1.60 30.34
N GLU A 331 5.54 1.64 31.33
CA GLU A 331 5.60 0.97 32.63
C GLU A 331 4.18 0.72 33.14
N TRP A 332 4.03 -0.17 34.13
CA TRP A 332 2.74 -0.35 34.81
C TRP A 332 2.35 0.93 35.56
N ASN A 333 1.15 1.45 35.26
CA ASN A 333 0.63 2.67 35.86
C ASN A 333 -0.88 2.54 36.11
N GLU A 334 -1.23 2.28 37.40
CA GLU A 334 -2.62 2.08 37.83
C GLU A 334 -3.48 3.34 37.59
N GLU A 335 -2.93 4.54 37.85
CA GLU A 335 -3.68 5.80 37.66
C GLU A 335 -4.02 6.05 36.18
N GLN A 336 -3.10 5.69 35.28
CA GLN A 336 -3.34 5.78 33.83
C GLN A 336 -4.43 4.79 33.41
N VAL A 337 -4.41 3.57 33.90
CA VAL A 337 -5.45 2.56 33.60
C VAL A 337 -6.80 3.05 34.10
N GLU A 338 -6.92 3.49 35.35
CA GLU A 338 -8.18 4.02 35.92
C GLU A 338 -8.72 5.18 35.10
N ARG A 339 -7.87 6.13 34.74
CA ARG A 339 -8.24 7.27 33.90
C ARG A 339 -8.79 6.84 32.53
N ILE A 340 -8.09 5.92 31.84
CA ILE A 340 -8.49 5.42 30.53
C ILE A 340 -9.86 4.75 30.60
N PHE A 341 -10.05 3.81 31.50
CA PHE A 341 -11.34 3.10 31.61
C PHE A 341 -12.48 4.06 31.91
N ARG A 342 -12.30 5.04 32.81
CA ARG A 342 -13.31 6.04 33.13
C ARG A 342 -13.66 6.91 31.90
N GLU A 343 -12.65 7.43 31.20
CA GLU A 343 -12.85 8.29 30.03
C GLU A 343 -13.56 7.55 28.90
N GLU A 344 -13.19 6.29 28.64
CA GLU A 344 -13.81 5.47 27.62
C GLU A 344 -15.24 5.08 27.97
N TYR A 345 -15.56 4.84 29.24
CA TYR A 345 -16.92 4.68 29.72
C TYR A 345 -17.79 5.94 29.50
N GLU A 346 -17.23 7.10 29.83
CA GLU A 346 -17.94 8.39 29.66
C GLU A 346 -18.21 8.69 28.19
N LYS A 347 -17.33 8.26 27.28
CA LYS A 347 -17.51 8.34 25.81
C LYS A 347 -18.52 7.34 25.28
N GLY A 348 -18.85 6.29 26.02
CA GLY A 348 -19.69 5.18 25.58
C GLY A 348 -18.99 4.23 24.61
N SER A 349 -17.67 4.10 24.74
CA SER A 349 -16.88 3.17 23.94
C SER A 349 -17.29 1.72 24.19
N ALA A 350 -17.32 0.90 23.13
CA ALA A 350 -17.70 -0.50 23.25
C ALA A 350 -16.58 -1.36 23.87
N TYR A 351 -15.33 -0.94 23.68
CA TYR A 351 -14.14 -1.59 24.20
C TYR A 351 -13.00 -0.57 24.32
N VAL A 352 -11.97 -0.94 25.05
CA VAL A 352 -10.70 -0.20 25.16
C VAL A 352 -9.54 -1.17 24.94
N THR A 353 -8.52 -0.75 24.18
CA THR A 353 -7.30 -1.52 23.97
C THR A 353 -6.11 -0.81 24.60
N LEU A 354 -5.37 -1.52 25.47
CA LEU A 354 -4.16 -1.05 26.12
C LEU A 354 -2.94 -1.66 25.43
N LYS A 355 -1.95 -0.85 25.07
CA LYS A 355 -0.72 -1.24 24.38
C LYS A 355 0.50 -1.08 25.28
N CYS A 356 1.36 -2.09 25.34
CA CYS A 356 2.57 -2.07 26.13
C CYS A 356 3.83 -1.98 25.26
N VAL A 357 4.85 -1.30 25.76
CA VAL A 357 6.15 -1.12 25.07
C VAL A 357 6.92 -2.43 24.91
N SER A 358 6.69 -3.40 25.78
CA SER A 358 7.47 -4.64 25.85
C SER A 358 6.70 -5.78 26.51
N ASP A 359 7.17 -7.00 26.31
CA ASP A 359 6.66 -8.19 27.01
C ASP A 359 6.67 -8.02 28.53
N GLY A 360 7.72 -7.42 29.11
CA GLY A 360 7.81 -7.21 30.56
C GLY A 360 6.69 -6.34 31.13
N VAL A 361 6.33 -5.24 30.45
CA VAL A 361 5.20 -4.38 30.84
C VAL A 361 3.86 -5.07 30.57
N TYR A 362 3.75 -5.76 29.45
CA TYR A 362 2.57 -6.55 29.10
C TYR A 362 2.27 -7.62 30.16
N ARG A 363 3.26 -8.40 30.60
CA ARG A 363 3.09 -9.41 31.65
C ARG A 363 2.69 -8.81 33.00
N GLN A 364 3.25 -7.65 33.38
CA GLN A 364 2.83 -6.94 34.60
C GLN A 364 1.35 -6.48 34.50
N MET A 365 0.94 -6.00 33.33
CA MET A 365 -0.45 -5.59 33.08
C MET A 365 -1.39 -6.79 33.11
N GLN A 366 -1.03 -7.92 32.47
CA GLN A 366 -1.77 -9.17 32.51
C GLN A 366 -1.93 -9.69 33.96
N GLU A 367 -0.85 -9.74 34.72
CA GLU A 367 -0.89 -10.15 36.14
C GLU A 367 -1.84 -9.24 36.93
N ALA A 368 -1.74 -7.92 36.77
CA ALA A 368 -2.59 -6.98 37.50
C ALA A 368 -4.07 -7.10 37.09
N LEU A 369 -4.37 -6.93 35.82
CA LEU A 369 -5.75 -6.81 35.36
C LEU A 369 -6.49 -8.15 35.32
N ILE A 370 -5.81 -9.24 34.94
CA ILE A 370 -6.42 -10.54 34.72
C ILE A 370 -6.19 -11.45 35.94
N ASP A 371 -4.94 -11.77 36.32
CA ASP A 371 -4.66 -12.77 37.36
C ASP A 371 -5.09 -12.31 38.74
N ARG A 372 -4.82 -11.03 39.10
CA ARG A 372 -5.31 -10.41 40.32
C ARG A 372 -6.71 -9.84 40.23
N GLN A 373 -7.33 -9.91 39.05
CA GLN A 373 -8.70 -9.45 38.79
C GLN A 373 -8.93 -7.97 39.12
N GLU A 374 -7.87 -7.14 39.03
CA GLU A 374 -7.98 -5.71 39.35
C GLU A 374 -8.83 -4.94 38.31
N VAL A 375 -9.04 -5.51 37.12
CA VAL A 375 -9.92 -4.96 36.08
C VAL A 375 -11.35 -4.66 36.60
N PHE A 376 -11.85 -5.47 37.56
CA PHE A 376 -13.16 -5.24 38.18
C PHE A 376 -13.26 -3.98 39.06
N ARG A 377 -12.14 -3.30 39.33
CA ARG A 377 -12.16 -1.99 39.99
C ARG A 377 -12.50 -0.86 39.03
N TYR A 378 -12.28 -1.08 37.74
CA TYR A 378 -12.41 -0.08 36.68
C TYR A 378 -13.67 -0.26 35.84
N LEU A 379 -14.24 -1.47 35.85
CA LEU A 379 -15.41 -1.85 35.08
C LEU A 379 -16.64 -1.97 35.96
N ASP A 380 -17.75 -1.35 35.60
CA ASP A 380 -19.03 -1.56 36.25
C ASP A 380 -19.66 -2.89 35.75
N CYS A 381 -19.23 -3.99 36.35
CA CYS A 381 -19.65 -5.35 35.98
C CYS A 381 -20.49 -5.97 37.11
N PRO A 382 -21.80 -5.69 37.20
CA PRO A 382 -22.67 -6.22 38.28
C PRO A 382 -22.76 -7.75 38.26
N GLU A 383 -22.50 -8.40 37.13
CA GLU A 383 -22.50 -9.85 36.97
C GLU A 383 -21.14 -10.50 37.28
N GLY A 384 -20.09 -9.70 37.54
CA GLY A 384 -18.74 -10.20 37.81
C GLY A 384 -18.07 -10.91 36.63
N VAL A 385 -18.47 -10.57 35.40
CA VAL A 385 -17.93 -11.16 34.16
C VAL A 385 -17.39 -10.02 33.28
N VAL A 386 -16.15 -10.18 32.84
CA VAL A 386 -15.46 -9.29 31.90
C VAL A 386 -15.08 -10.08 30.67
N SER A 387 -15.38 -9.55 29.49
CA SER A 387 -14.84 -10.06 28.24
C SER A 387 -13.55 -9.32 27.92
N TYR A 388 -12.50 -10.06 27.58
CA TYR A 388 -11.25 -9.49 27.10
C TYR A 388 -10.67 -10.35 25.99
N SER A 389 -9.81 -9.77 25.17
CA SER A 389 -8.90 -10.47 24.26
C SER A 389 -7.50 -9.91 24.42
N ASP A 390 -6.50 -10.69 24.13
CA ASP A 390 -5.10 -10.30 24.22
C ASP A 390 -4.32 -10.69 22.96
N ASN A 391 -3.32 -9.90 22.63
CA ASN A 391 -2.39 -10.13 21.53
C ASN A 391 -0.97 -10.08 22.09
N GLU A 392 -0.43 -11.28 22.43
CA GLU A 392 0.91 -11.41 22.99
C GLU A 392 2.01 -10.95 22.02
N GLU A 393 1.82 -11.14 20.69
CA GLU A 393 2.81 -10.75 19.68
C GLU A 393 2.93 -9.24 19.56
N GLN A 394 1.82 -8.54 19.80
CA GLN A 394 1.75 -7.09 19.75
C GLN A 394 1.76 -6.41 21.13
N TYR A 395 1.78 -7.17 22.23
CA TYR A 395 1.73 -6.66 23.61
C TYR A 395 0.52 -5.77 23.87
N SER A 396 -0.66 -6.16 23.36
CA SER A 396 -1.90 -5.41 23.54
C SER A 396 -2.99 -6.25 24.18
N MET A 397 -3.89 -5.60 24.92
CA MET A 397 -5.06 -6.21 25.56
C MET A 397 -6.29 -5.34 25.34
N SER A 398 -7.39 -5.94 24.94
CA SER A 398 -8.68 -5.29 24.74
C SER A 398 -9.70 -5.75 25.75
N PHE A 399 -10.42 -4.82 26.33
CA PHE A 399 -11.48 -5.08 27.33
C PHE A 399 -12.80 -4.48 26.82
N TRP A 400 -13.88 -5.25 26.86
CA TRP A 400 -15.23 -4.77 26.54
C TRP A 400 -15.84 -4.09 27.77
N LEU A 401 -16.33 -2.87 27.53
CA LEU A 401 -16.89 -1.98 28.54
C LEU A 401 -18.38 -2.23 28.75
#